data_ebcbf87dc0c51faae661a252a04df9d4
#
_entry.id   ebcbf87dc0c51faae661a252a04df9d4
#
_cell.length_a   1.000
_cell.length_b   1.000
_cell.length_c   1.000
_cell.angle_alpha   90.00
_cell.angle_beta   90.00
_cell.angle_gamma   90.00
#
_symmetry.space_group_name_H-M   'P 1'
#
loop_
_entity.id
_entity.type
_entity.pdbx_description
1 polymer ?
#
loop_
_entity_poly.entity_id
_entity_poly.type
_entity_poly.pdbx_seq_one_letter_code
_entity_poly.pdbx_strand_id
1 'polypeptide(L)'
;MAEALTKAVARQAPNFRLGTKQVFLPNHVVTLIRKDRAPPNWATFNVPLTFTKFDLRDYLWNLYGVEVTAVRSWVKQSPIERKGASAGYFRPQSQKFMTVQMTRAFVWPSPPGDLEPWNKKLWNAREATSQKQAREDVARQLGRLKYPSKEKESAERKKLRREAAKLMEGKKDFKNDVELDSKWDQIVKAANGKKSSS
;
A
#
# COMPACT_ATOMS: atom_id res chain seq x y z
N MET A 1 17.40 -18.57 -45.19
CA MET A 1 16.69 -17.85 -44.11
C MET A 1 16.09 -18.79 -43.06
N ALA A 2 16.13 -20.09 -43.20
CA ALA A 2 15.61 -21.05 -42.20
C ALA A 2 16.64 -21.55 -41.18
N GLU A 3 17.92 -21.35 -41.40
CA GLU A 3 18.99 -21.83 -40.48
C GLU A 3 19.31 -20.89 -39.30
N ALA A 4 18.75 -19.67 -39.31
CA ALA A 4 18.98 -18.73 -38.23
C ALA A 4 18.04 -18.94 -37.02
N LEU A 5 17.01 -19.77 -37.16
CA LEU A 5 16.00 -20.01 -36.09
C LEU A 5 16.32 -21.28 -35.26
N THR A 6 17.30 -22.09 -35.63
CA THR A 6 17.64 -23.32 -34.91
C THR A 6 18.88 -23.24 -34.03
N LYS A 7 19.49 -22.07 -33.86
CA LYS A 7 20.32 -21.86 -32.66
C LYS A 7 19.39 -21.69 -31.47
N ALA A 8 18.67 -22.75 -31.12
CA ALA A 8 18.25 -22.94 -29.73
C ALA A 8 19.50 -22.72 -28.90
N VAL A 9 19.54 -21.59 -28.21
CA VAL A 9 20.57 -21.31 -27.20
C VAL A 9 20.60 -22.56 -26.34
N ALA A 10 21.65 -23.36 -26.46
CA ALA A 10 21.85 -24.52 -25.61
C ALA A 10 21.81 -24.00 -24.18
N ARG A 11 20.65 -24.17 -23.50
CA ARG A 11 20.47 -23.72 -22.12
C ARG A 11 21.48 -24.51 -21.34
N GLN A 12 22.47 -23.84 -20.77
CA GLN A 12 23.41 -24.48 -19.85
C GLN A 12 22.58 -25.19 -18.78
N ALA A 13 22.98 -26.40 -18.42
CA ALA A 13 22.33 -27.14 -17.35
C ALA A 13 22.34 -26.27 -16.06
N PRO A 14 21.25 -26.24 -15.29
CA PRO A 14 21.22 -25.47 -14.05
C PRO A 14 22.18 -26.07 -13.02
N ASN A 15 22.68 -25.24 -12.10
CA ASN A 15 23.52 -25.66 -10.98
C ASN A 15 22.78 -26.52 -9.93
N PHE A 16 21.55 -26.93 -10.22
CA PHE A 16 20.73 -27.75 -9.33
C PHE A 16 20.07 -28.89 -10.10
N ARG A 17 19.72 -29.97 -9.38
CA ARG A 17 18.99 -31.10 -9.96
C ARG A 17 17.56 -30.74 -10.23
N LEU A 18 17.11 -30.85 -11.46
CA LEU A 18 15.70 -30.71 -11.86
C LEU A 18 14.87 -31.91 -11.39
N GLY A 19 13.59 -31.66 -11.16
CA GLY A 19 12.62 -32.72 -10.89
C GLY A 19 12.39 -33.60 -12.11
N THR A 20 12.06 -34.85 -11.85
CA THR A 20 11.80 -35.86 -12.90
C THR A 20 10.32 -35.96 -13.26
N LYS A 21 9.42 -35.47 -12.40
CA LYS A 21 7.99 -35.52 -12.63
C LYS A 21 7.57 -34.52 -13.69
N GLN A 22 7.00 -35.00 -14.79
CA GLN A 22 6.43 -34.15 -15.83
C GLN A 22 4.95 -33.88 -15.57
N VAL A 23 4.52 -32.64 -15.72
CA VAL A 23 3.14 -32.21 -15.61
C VAL A 23 2.67 -31.75 -16.99
N PHE A 24 1.70 -32.47 -17.57
CA PHE A 24 1.13 -32.14 -18.86
C PHE A 24 -0.07 -31.21 -18.65
N LEU A 25 -0.23 -30.20 -19.53
CA LEU A 25 -1.32 -29.21 -19.48
C LEU A 25 -1.53 -28.58 -18.10
N PRO A 26 -0.51 -27.93 -17.52
CA PRO A 26 -0.60 -27.35 -16.18
C PRO A 26 -1.68 -26.25 -16.16
N ASN A 27 -2.56 -26.30 -15.16
CA ASN A 27 -3.64 -25.33 -14.95
C ASN A 27 -3.36 -24.35 -13.79
N HIS A 28 -2.17 -24.42 -13.20
CA HIS A 28 -1.80 -23.55 -12.12
C HIS A 28 -1.44 -22.13 -12.61
N VAL A 29 -1.81 -21.13 -11.82
CA VAL A 29 -1.48 -19.73 -12.10
C VAL A 29 -0.38 -19.26 -11.18
N VAL A 30 0.71 -18.78 -11.75
CA VAL A 30 1.84 -18.16 -11.04
C VAL A 30 1.87 -16.69 -11.41
N THR A 31 1.65 -15.81 -10.43
CA THR A 31 1.58 -14.37 -10.65
C THR A 31 2.79 -13.66 -10.07
N LEU A 32 3.53 -12.91 -10.89
CA LEU A 32 4.62 -12.06 -10.44
C LEU A 32 4.07 -10.80 -9.77
N ILE A 33 4.55 -10.51 -8.56
CA ILE A 33 4.11 -9.37 -7.76
C ILE A 33 5.18 -8.29 -7.77
N ARG A 34 4.80 -7.10 -8.19
CA ARG A 34 5.69 -5.95 -8.17
C ARG A 34 5.94 -5.47 -6.74
N LYS A 35 7.21 -5.39 -6.36
CA LYS A 35 7.68 -4.84 -5.09
C LYS A 35 8.81 -3.85 -5.37
N ASP A 36 8.49 -2.58 -5.41
CA ASP A 36 9.46 -1.53 -5.78
C ASP A 36 10.59 -1.36 -4.74
N ARG A 37 10.36 -1.79 -3.50
CA ARG A 37 11.36 -1.70 -2.41
C ARG A 37 12.25 -2.93 -2.25
N ALA A 38 12.03 -3.97 -3.05
CA ALA A 38 12.84 -5.17 -2.98
C ALA A 38 14.15 -4.99 -3.79
N PRO A 39 15.24 -5.64 -3.38
CA PRO A 39 16.44 -5.67 -4.20
C PRO A 39 16.15 -6.26 -5.59
N PRO A 40 16.86 -5.83 -6.65
CA PRO A 40 16.52 -6.20 -8.03
C PRO A 40 16.74 -7.70 -8.35
N ASN A 41 17.49 -8.41 -7.52
CA ASN A 41 17.67 -9.87 -7.64
C ASN A 41 16.59 -10.68 -6.87
N TRP A 42 15.64 -10.00 -6.21
CA TRP A 42 14.55 -10.66 -5.50
C TRP A 42 13.22 -10.44 -6.22
N ALA A 43 12.50 -11.52 -6.52
CA ALA A 43 11.16 -11.48 -7.09
C ALA A 43 10.16 -12.23 -6.19
N THR A 44 8.95 -11.72 -6.08
CA THR A 44 7.89 -12.36 -5.29
C THR A 44 6.78 -12.83 -6.20
N PHE A 45 6.35 -14.07 -6.00
CA PHE A 45 5.28 -14.70 -6.76
C PHE A 45 4.13 -15.10 -5.83
N ASN A 46 2.91 -14.95 -6.31
CA ASN A 46 1.73 -15.60 -5.75
C ASN A 46 1.55 -16.92 -6.48
N VAL A 47 1.44 -18.01 -5.72
CA VAL A 47 1.41 -19.38 -6.24
C VAL A 47 0.29 -20.18 -5.56
N PRO A 48 -0.20 -21.27 -6.18
CA PRO A 48 -1.15 -22.15 -5.54
C PRO A 48 -0.60 -22.74 -4.24
N LEU A 49 -1.50 -23.08 -3.29
CA LEU A 49 -1.10 -23.62 -1.98
C LEU A 49 -0.32 -24.93 -2.09
N THR A 50 -0.61 -25.73 -3.11
CA THR A 50 0.04 -27.03 -3.38
C THR A 50 1.47 -26.91 -3.89
N PHE A 51 1.86 -25.74 -4.39
CA PHE A 51 3.20 -25.50 -4.97
C PHE A 51 4.28 -25.61 -3.90
N THR A 52 5.33 -26.37 -4.18
CA THR A 52 6.52 -26.46 -3.34
C THR A 52 7.58 -25.44 -3.78
N LYS A 53 8.62 -25.26 -2.97
CA LYS A 53 9.76 -24.38 -3.33
C LYS A 53 10.50 -24.89 -4.55
N PHE A 54 10.60 -26.22 -4.68
CA PHE A 54 11.25 -26.88 -5.82
C PHE A 54 10.43 -26.72 -7.08
N ASP A 55 9.11 -26.85 -7.00
CA ASP A 55 8.23 -26.65 -8.15
C ASP A 55 8.36 -25.24 -8.73
N LEU A 56 8.43 -24.21 -7.90
CA LEU A 56 8.61 -22.83 -8.39
C LEU A 56 10.00 -22.64 -9.01
N ARG A 57 11.05 -23.20 -8.42
CA ARG A 57 12.42 -23.15 -8.97
C ARG A 57 12.48 -23.79 -10.36
N ASP A 58 11.95 -25.01 -10.47
CA ASP A 58 11.98 -25.78 -11.71
C ASP A 58 11.04 -25.17 -12.77
N TYR A 59 9.91 -24.60 -12.35
CA TYR A 59 9.01 -23.83 -13.22
C TYR A 59 9.69 -22.61 -13.84
N LEU A 60 10.40 -21.82 -13.04
CA LEU A 60 11.10 -20.62 -13.52
C LEU A 60 12.26 -21.00 -14.47
N TRP A 61 12.94 -22.08 -14.19
CA TRP A 61 14.00 -22.57 -15.07
C TRP A 61 13.44 -23.10 -16.40
N ASN A 62 12.45 -24.00 -16.36
CA ASN A 62 11.95 -24.66 -17.56
C ASN A 62 11.24 -23.70 -18.52
N LEU A 63 10.46 -22.73 -18.00
CA LEU A 63 9.71 -21.79 -18.84
C LEU A 63 10.52 -20.57 -19.23
N TYR A 64 11.22 -19.97 -18.29
CA TYR A 64 11.84 -18.66 -18.46
C TYR A 64 13.37 -18.72 -18.52
N GLY A 65 13.99 -19.85 -18.22
CA GLY A 65 15.45 -19.96 -18.13
C GLY A 65 16.05 -19.13 -16.99
N VAL A 66 15.25 -18.87 -15.94
CA VAL A 66 15.68 -18.10 -14.78
C VAL A 66 16.26 -19.00 -13.73
N GLU A 67 17.53 -18.81 -13.41
CA GLU A 67 18.22 -19.55 -12.36
C GLU A 67 17.93 -18.93 -10.99
N VAL A 68 17.50 -19.78 -10.05
CA VAL A 68 17.10 -19.40 -8.70
C VAL A 68 18.06 -20.04 -7.69
N THR A 69 18.66 -19.20 -6.84
CA THR A 69 19.60 -19.65 -5.80
C THR A 69 18.90 -19.97 -4.48
N ALA A 70 17.86 -19.22 -4.13
CA ALA A 70 17.11 -19.43 -2.88
C ALA A 70 15.63 -19.14 -3.05
N VAL A 71 14.78 -19.87 -2.31
CA VAL A 71 13.33 -19.67 -2.28
C VAL A 71 12.84 -19.59 -0.85
N ARG A 72 12.13 -18.51 -0.52
CA ARG A 72 11.43 -18.32 0.73
C ARG A 72 9.91 -18.38 0.49
N SER A 73 9.17 -19.13 1.28
CA SER A 73 7.73 -19.27 1.13
C SER A 73 7.01 -18.89 2.43
N TRP A 74 5.86 -18.23 2.30
CA TRP A 74 4.94 -17.98 3.40
C TRP A 74 3.51 -18.02 2.92
N VAL A 75 2.58 -18.28 3.84
CA VAL A 75 1.16 -18.31 3.58
C VAL A 75 0.51 -17.12 4.30
N LYS A 76 -0.19 -16.29 3.56
CA LYS A 76 -1.00 -15.20 4.11
C LYS A 76 -2.41 -15.72 4.33
N GLN A 77 -2.83 -15.77 5.59
CA GLN A 77 -4.19 -16.11 5.95
C GLN A 77 -5.12 -14.94 5.62
N SER A 78 -6.22 -15.22 4.92
CA SER A 78 -7.21 -14.20 4.60
C SER A 78 -7.97 -13.76 5.86
N PRO A 79 -8.38 -12.49 5.97
CA PRO A 79 -9.23 -12.03 7.06
C PRO A 79 -10.57 -12.75 7.05
N ILE A 80 -11.27 -12.71 8.18
CA ILE A 80 -12.63 -13.22 8.28
C ILE A 80 -13.56 -12.23 7.60
N GLU A 81 -14.40 -12.71 6.70
CA GLU A 81 -15.38 -11.92 5.97
C GLU A 81 -16.80 -12.34 6.32
N ARG A 82 -17.74 -11.42 6.23
CA ARG A 82 -19.15 -11.71 6.45
C ARG A 82 -19.80 -12.24 5.17
N LYS A 83 -20.45 -13.39 5.27
CA LYS A 83 -21.14 -14.02 4.14
C LYS A 83 -22.56 -13.47 4.01
N GLY A 84 -22.69 -12.26 3.40
CA GLY A 84 -23.97 -11.59 3.22
C GLY A 84 -24.61 -11.07 4.52
N ALA A 85 -25.86 -10.59 4.44
CA ALA A 85 -26.54 -9.94 5.56
C ALA A 85 -26.93 -10.89 6.70
N SER A 86 -27.20 -12.18 6.43
CA SER A 86 -27.76 -13.16 7.37
C SER A 86 -26.99 -14.46 7.53
N ALA A 87 -25.89 -14.66 6.81
CA ALA A 87 -25.26 -15.98 6.65
C ALA A 87 -23.94 -16.19 7.43
N GLY A 88 -23.70 -15.46 8.52
CA GLY A 88 -22.54 -15.67 9.38
C GLY A 88 -21.21 -15.22 8.78
N TYR A 89 -20.11 -15.75 9.32
CA TYR A 89 -18.75 -15.39 8.93
C TYR A 89 -18.04 -16.56 8.25
N PHE A 90 -17.17 -16.26 7.30
CA PHE A 90 -16.31 -17.26 6.67
C PHE A 90 -14.91 -16.69 6.47
N ARG A 91 -13.95 -17.56 6.27
CA ARG A 91 -12.59 -17.16 5.93
C ARG A 91 -12.30 -17.59 4.50
N PRO A 92 -12.00 -16.65 3.59
CA PRO A 92 -11.54 -16.98 2.23
C PRO A 92 -10.26 -17.81 2.26
N GLN A 93 -10.00 -18.53 1.17
CA GLN A 93 -8.81 -19.34 1.02
C GLN A 93 -7.54 -18.49 1.22
N SER A 94 -6.57 -19.06 1.93
CA SER A 94 -5.28 -18.45 2.16
C SER A 94 -4.49 -18.35 0.85
N GLN A 95 -3.63 -17.35 0.75
CA GLN A 95 -2.76 -17.11 -0.40
C GLN A 95 -1.33 -17.48 -0.05
N LYS A 96 -0.66 -18.22 -0.94
CA LYS A 96 0.74 -18.57 -0.79
C LYS A 96 1.62 -17.66 -1.62
N PHE A 97 2.60 -17.10 -0.97
CA PHE A 97 3.61 -16.25 -1.60
C PHE A 97 4.97 -16.91 -1.50
N MET A 98 5.73 -16.79 -2.55
CA MET A 98 7.11 -17.23 -2.58
C MET A 98 8.00 -16.11 -3.09
N THR A 99 9.08 -15.83 -2.37
CA THR A 99 10.12 -14.90 -2.82
C THR A 99 11.33 -15.69 -3.22
N VAL A 100 11.77 -15.48 -4.44
CA VAL A 100 12.94 -16.14 -5.04
C VAL A 100 14.11 -15.16 -5.14
N GLN A 101 15.31 -15.67 -4.93
CA GLN A 101 16.54 -14.97 -5.23
C GLN A 101 17.05 -15.46 -6.58
N MET A 102 17.13 -14.57 -7.55
CA MET A 102 17.58 -14.85 -8.90
C MET A 102 19.07 -14.56 -9.03
N THR A 103 19.77 -15.29 -9.87
CA THR A 103 21.17 -15.04 -10.22
C THR A 103 21.34 -13.73 -10.98
N ARG A 104 20.39 -13.43 -11.88
CA ARG A 104 20.36 -12.18 -12.64
C ARG A 104 19.34 -11.22 -12.06
N ALA A 105 19.70 -9.94 -12.01
CA ALA A 105 18.79 -8.89 -11.57
C ALA A 105 17.65 -8.68 -12.57
N PHE A 106 16.44 -8.49 -12.06
CA PHE A 106 15.25 -8.10 -12.82
C PHE A 106 14.81 -6.71 -12.42
N VAL A 107 14.82 -5.81 -13.37
CA VAL A 107 14.34 -4.44 -13.16
C VAL A 107 13.03 -4.25 -13.92
N TRP A 108 12.03 -3.74 -13.24
CA TRP A 108 10.75 -3.43 -13.86
C TRP A 108 10.93 -2.35 -14.93
N PRO A 109 10.38 -2.52 -16.12
CA PRO A 109 10.41 -1.49 -17.14
C PRO A 109 9.69 -0.22 -16.64
N SER A 110 10.19 0.94 -17.05
CA SER A 110 9.49 2.19 -16.79
C SER A 110 8.11 2.19 -17.47
N PRO A 111 7.09 2.77 -16.84
CA PRO A 111 5.78 2.89 -17.50
C PRO A 111 5.92 3.74 -18.77
N PRO A 112 5.11 3.48 -19.81
CA PRO A 112 5.11 4.28 -21.02
C PRO A 112 4.75 5.74 -20.69
N GLY A 113 5.31 6.68 -21.45
CA GLY A 113 5.08 8.12 -21.23
C GLY A 113 3.62 8.52 -21.47
N ASP A 114 2.97 7.90 -22.43
CA ASP A 114 1.54 8.09 -22.68
C ASP A 114 0.73 6.97 -22.01
N LEU A 115 -0.09 7.36 -21.06
CA LEU A 115 -0.99 6.48 -20.32
C LEU A 115 -2.47 6.74 -20.64
N GLU A 116 -2.76 7.58 -21.63
CA GLU A 116 -4.13 7.93 -22.03
C GLU A 116 -4.95 6.72 -22.51
N PRO A 117 -4.40 5.79 -23.35
CA PRO A 117 -5.12 4.59 -23.77
C PRO A 117 -5.61 3.69 -22.63
N TRP A 118 -4.95 3.76 -21.48
CA TRP A 118 -5.33 2.99 -20.28
C TRP A 118 -6.23 3.76 -19.30
N ASN A 119 -6.77 4.92 -19.69
CA ASN A 119 -7.63 5.74 -18.82
C ASN A 119 -7.05 5.98 -17.43
N LYS A 120 -5.79 6.39 -17.37
CA LYS A 120 -5.08 6.58 -16.08
C LYS A 120 -5.80 7.52 -15.13
N LYS A 121 -6.52 8.53 -15.65
CA LYS A 121 -7.34 9.44 -14.85
C LYS A 121 -8.45 8.71 -14.11
N LEU A 122 -9.17 7.83 -14.81
CA LEU A 122 -10.25 7.02 -14.22
C LEU A 122 -9.70 6.03 -13.19
N TRP A 123 -8.56 5.41 -13.49
CA TRP A 123 -7.91 4.49 -12.57
C TRP A 123 -7.50 5.19 -11.27
N ASN A 124 -6.86 6.36 -11.37
CA ASN A 124 -6.47 7.16 -10.20
C ASN A 124 -7.69 7.62 -9.37
N ALA A 125 -8.78 8.00 -10.04
CA ALA A 125 -10.03 8.39 -9.34
C ALA A 125 -10.63 7.21 -8.56
N ARG A 126 -10.65 6.00 -9.15
CA ARG A 126 -11.10 4.79 -8.48
C ARG A 126 -10.23 4.44 -7.28
N GLU A 127 -8.91 4.51 -7.44
CA GLU A 127 -7.97 4.22 -6.36
C GLU A 127 -8.11 5.23 -5.21
N ALA A 128 -8.22 6.53 -5.52
CA ALA A 128 -8.45 7.58 -4.52
C ALA A 128 -9.75 7.34 -3.73
N THR A 129 -10.83 6.94 -4.42
CA THR A 129 -12.12 6.62 -3.78
C THR A 129 -11.98 5.39 -2.89
N SER A 130 -11.34 4.33 -3.37
CA SER A 130 -11.09 3.10 -2.60
C SER A 130 -10.26 3.37 -1.35
N GLN A 131 -9.19 4.16 -1.47
CA GLN A 131 -8.36 4.54 -0.33
C GLN A 131 -9.12 5.39 0.69
N LYS A 132 -9.98 6.32 0.21
CA LYS A 132 -10.83 7.11 1.08
C LYS A 132 -11.79 6.21 1.86
N GLN A 133 -12.44 5.29 1.18
CA GLN A 133 -13.38 4.35 1.78
C GLN A 133 -12.70 3.46 2.81
N ALA A 134 -11.53 2.92 2.51
CA ALA A 134 -10.75 2.13 3.46
C ALA A 134 -10.36 2.92 4.72
N ARG A 135 -9.99 4.21 4.58
CA ARG A 135 -9.69 5.09 5.72
C ARG A 135 -10.95 5.35 6.57
N GLU A 136 -12.08 5.57 5.93
CA GLU A 136 -13.37 5.77 6.62
C GLU A 136 -13.80 4.52 7.37
N ASP A 137 -13.61 3.33 6.80
CA ASP A 137 -13.92 2.05 7.44
C ASP A 137 -13.04 1.82 8.67
N VAL A 138 -11.74 2.08 8.58
CA VAL A 138 -10.85 2.04 9.74
C VAL A 138 -11.26 3.07 10.80
N ALA A 139 -11.60 4.30 10.40
CA ALA A 139 -12.06 5.33 11.33
C ALA A 139 -13.39 4.96 12.00
N ARG A 140 -14.28 4.27 11.28
CA ARG A 140 -15.54 3.73 11.83
C ARG A 140 -15.27 2.63 12.85
N GLN A 141 -14.39 1.68 12.54
CA GLN A 141 -14.01 0.60 13.47
C GLN A 141 -13.38 1.13 14.76
N LEU A 142 -12.61 2.23 14.67
CA LEU A 142 -11.98 2.88 15.81
C LEU A 142 -12.89 3.89 16.52
N GLY A 143 -14.15 4.04 16.11
CA GLY A 143 -15.08 5.05 16.67
C GLY A 143 -14.67 6.50 16.40
N ARG A 144 -13.77 6.74 15.43
CA ARG A 144 -13.22 8.06 15.09
C ARG A 144 -13.89 8.72 13.90
N LEU A 145 -14.87 8.06 13.28
CA LEU A 145 -15.57 8.61 12.12
C LEU A 145 -16.42 9.81 12.55
N LYS A 146 -16.09 10.96 12.00
CA LYS A 146 -16.91 12.18 12.18
C LYS A 146 -17.89 12.25 11.02
N TYR A 147 -19.18 12.21 11.32
CA TYR A 147 -20.22 12.45 10.33
C TYR A 147 -20.27 13.94 9.99
N PRO A 148 -20.35 14.29 8.70
CA PRO A 148 -20.51 15.68 8.31
C PRO A 148 -21.86 16.20 8.82
N SER A 149 -21.87 17.40 9.40
CA SER A 149 -23.12 18.08 9.77
C SER A 149 -23.93 18.35 8.51
N LYS A 150 -25.25 18.16 8.58
CA LYS A 150 -26.17 18.53 7.51
C LYS A 150 -26.29 20.05 7.37
N GLU A 151 -25.97 20.78 8.42
CA GLU A 151 -25.99 22.24 8.42
C GLU A 151 -24.78 22.80 7.69
N LYS A 152 -24.99 23.79 6.85
CA LYS A 152 -23.89 24.49 6.19
C LYS A 152 -23.15 25.33 7.25
N GLU A 153 -21.82 25.20 7.26
CA GLU A 153 -20.97 26.03 8.12
C GLU A 153 -21.27 27.53 7.86
N SER A 154 -21.41 28.30 8.93
CA SER A 154 -21.53 29.78 8.84
C SER A 154 -20.29 30.39 8.19
N ALA A 155 -20.44 31.54 7.58
CA ALA A 155 -19.31 32.26 6.94
C ALA A 155 -18.20 32.58 7.95
N GLU A 156 -18.59 32.94 9.19
CA GLU A 156 -17.63 33.22 10.29
C GLU A 156 -16.84 31.99 10.68
N ARG A 157 -17.49 30.83 10.84
CA ARG A 157 -16.80 29.58 11.16
C ARG A 157 -15.84 29.15 10.06
N LYS A 158 -16.18 29.37 8.79
CA LYS A 158 -15.26 29.16 7.67
C LYS A 158 -14.05 30.09 7.71
N LYS A 159 -14.28 31.35 8.11
CA LYS A 159 -13.19 32.34 8.26
C LYS A 159 -12.25 31.91 9.37
N LEU A 160 -12.77 31.59 10.56
CA LEU A 160 -11.96 31.10 11.69
C LEU A 160 -11.17 29.85 11.35
N ARG A 161 -11.79 28.90 10.65
CA ARG A 161 -11.08 27.67 10.22
C ARG A 161 -9.94 27.98 9.27
N ARG A 162 -10.10 28.93 8.34
CA ARG A 162 -9.02 29.35 7.43
C ARG A 162 -7.88 30.06 8.19
N GLU A 163 -8.23 30.88 9.17
CA GLU A 163 -7.24 31.56 10.02
C GLU A 163 -6.49 30.56 10.89
N ALA A 164 -7.18 29.63 11.52
CA ALA A 164 -6.56 28.56 12.28
C ALA A 164 -5.60 27.72 11.42
N ALA A 165 -5.98 27.39 10.19
CA ALA A 165 -5.10 26.68 9.27
C ALA A 165 -3.82 27.46 8.95
N LYS A 166 -3.92 28.77 8.70
CA LYS A 166 -2.76 29.64 8.45
C LYS A 166 -1.82 29.72 9.65
N LEU A 167 -2.37 29.76 10.88
CA LEU A 167 -1.58 29.74 12.12
C LEU A 167 -0.87 28.40 12.29
N MET A 168 -1.56 27.29 12.05
CA MET A 168 -0.96 25.95 12.14
C MET A 168 0.11 25.69 11.09
N GLU A 169 -0.01 26.30 9.91
CA GLU A 169 0.99 26.22 8.83
C GLU A 169 2.17 27.19 9.02
N GLY A 170 2.16 28.01 10.09
CA GLY A 170 3.19 29.02 10.35
C GLY A 170 3.18 30.21 9.36
N LYS A 171 2.09 30.37 8.58
CA LYS A 171 1.94 31.49 7.63
C LYS A 171 1.47 32.78 8.28
N LYS A 172 1.01 32.72 9.53
CA LYS A 172 0.56 33.87 10.31
C LYS A 172 0.95 33.64 11.75
N ASP A 173 1.55 34.63 12.39
CA ASP A 173 1.79 34.61 13.82
C ASP A 173 0.54 34.97 14.61
N PHE A 174 0.32 34.30 15.73
CA PHE A 174 -0.76 34.64 16.61
C PHE A 174 -0.42 35.95 17.36
N LYS A 175 -1.28 36.96 17.16
CA LYS A 175 -1.24 38.21 17.93
C LYS A 175 -2.53 38.30 18.71
N ASN A 176 -2.40 38.52 20.00
CA ASN A 176 -3.57 38.77 20.83
C ASN A 176 -3.87 40.27 20.80
N ASP A 177 -4.67 40.70 19.83
CA ASP A 177 -5.08 42.09 19.65
C ASP A 177 -6.34 42.43 20.45
N VAL A 178 -6.74 41.54 21.39
CA VAL A 178 -7.88 41.80 22.26
C VAL A 178 -7.46 42.77 23.35
N GLU A 179 -7.90 43.99 23.25
CA GLU A 179 -7.81 44.93 24.36
C GLU A 179 -8.66 44.39 25.53
N LEU A 180 -8.02 44.04 26.62
CA LEU A 180 -8.69 43.62 27.84
C LEU A 180 -9.40 44.82 28.45
N ASP A 181 -10.66 44.64 28.92
CA ASP A 181 -11.40 45.66 29.65
C ASP A 181 -10.51 46.18 30.81
N SER A 182 -10.40 47.50 30.95
CA SER A 182 -9.58 48.18 31.96
C SER A 182 -9.81 47.71 33.40
N LYS A 183 -10.97 47.10 33.68
CA LYS A 183 -11.25 46.42 34.94
C LYS A 183 -10.28 45.28 35.24
N TRP A 184 -9.82 44.53 34.24
CA TRP A 184 -8.86 43.46 34.44
C TRP A 184 -7.47 43.98 34.78
N ASP A 185 -7.06 45.14 34.28
CA ASP A 185 -5.79 45.78 34.63
C ASP A 185 -5.75 46.20 36.10
N GLN A 186 -6.89 46.66 36.63
CA GLN A 186 -7.04 47.03 38.04
C GLN A 186 -6.92 45.78 38.93
N ILE A 187 -7.54 44.67 38.52
CA ILE A 187 -7.45 43.39 39.26
C ILE A 187 -6.04 42.85 39.29
N VAL A 188 -5.33 42.89 38.16
CA VAL A 188 -3.94 42.44 38.06
C VAL A 188 -3.00 43.31 38.88
N LYS A 189 -3.17 44.63 38.83
CA LYS A 189 -2.40 45.58 39.69
C LYS A 189 -2.64 45.36 41.18
N ALA A 190 -3.91 45.12 41.58
CA ALA A 190 -4.26 44.81 42.96
C ALA A 190 -3.68 43.44 43.41
N ALA A 191 -3.64 42.44 42.55
CA ALA A 191 -3.05 41.14 42.85
C ALA A 191 -1.52 41.20 42.96
N ASN A 192 -0.88 41.98 42.11
CA ASN A 192 0.60 42.15 42.14
C ASN A 192 1.04 43.05 43.31
N GLY A 193 0.25 44.07 43.74
CA GLY A 193 0.51 44.89 44.89
C GLY A 193 0.46 44.14 46.23
N LYS A 194 -0.28 43.06 46.33
CA LYS A 194 -0.32 42.19 47.50
C LYS A 194 0.85 41.26 47.63
N LYS A 195 1.61 40.98 46.53
CA LYS A 195 2.80 40.15 46.54
C LYS A 195 4.08 40.90 46.92
N SER A 196 4.09 42.22 46.93
CA SER A 196 5.25 43.06 47.28
C SER A 196 5.23 43.55 48.73
N SER A 197 4.22 43.15 49.54
CA SER A 197 4.08 43.53 50.94
C SER A 197 4.08 42.34 51.92
N SER A 198 4.67 41.20 51.46
CA SER A 198 4.91 40.04 52.33
C SER A 198 6.39 39.71 52.42
#